data_0105621d0d00a25ba964e50b46df11f0
#
_entry.id   0105621d0d00a25ba964e50b46df11f0
#
_cell.length_a   1.000
_cell.length_b   1.000
_cell.length_c   1.000
_cell.angle_alpha   90.00
_cell.angle_beta   90.00
_cell.angle_gamma   90.00
#
_symmetry.space_group_name_H-M   'P 1'
#
loop_
_entity.id
_entity.type
_entity.pdbx_description
1 polymer ?
#
loop_
_entity_poly.entity_id
_entity_poly.type
_entity_poly.pdbx_seq_one_letter_code
_entity_poly.pdbx_strand_id
1 'polypeptide(L)'
;PPIRVFGTVGFICSMWAVDLGGMQENAGQFAFSGVLSLLLAAYALTLPACPVSHAAERKSVVEALGLRAFTLFRQKRMALFFIFSMCLGICLQITNGFASPFIFSFGGIPEYADTFGVQHANILISISQISETFCILLIPFFLGRFGIKRVMLIAMLAWVFRFGFFALGNPGSGVWLFVLSMLVYGVAFDFFNVSGSLFVDKETDISIRS
;
A
#
# COMPACT_ATOMS: atom_id res chain seq x y z
N PRO A 1 6.01 -12.04 -8.43
CA PRO A 1 5.56 -12.16 -7.60
C PRO A 1 5.09 -12.98 -6.42
N PRO A 2 5.11 -14.33 -6.38
CA PRO A 2 4.56 -15.03 -5.22
C PRO A 2 5.28 -14.73 -3.90
N ILE A 3 6.56 -14.37 -3.93
CA ILE A 3 7.35 -14.01 -2.73
C ILE A 3 6.75 -12.81 -1.98
N ARG A 4 6.19 -11.83 -2.69
CA ARG A 4 5.56 -10.65 -2.08
C ARG A 4 4.33 -11.01 -1.25
N VAL A 5 3.60 -12.06 -1.62
CA VAL A 5 2.41 -12.55 -0.88
C VAL A 5 2.78 -12.95 0.55
N PHE A 6 3.94 -13.59 0.76
CA PHE A 6 4.38 -13.94 2.11
C PHE A 6 4.62 -12.70 3.01
N GLY A 7 5.10 -11.60 2.43
CA GLY A 7 5.21 -10.33 3.16
C GLY A 7 3.85 -9.80 3.61
N THR A 8 2.85 -9.84 2.73
CA THR A 8 1.48 -9.41 3.05
C THR A 8 0.84 -10.32 4.11
N VAL A 9 1.05 -11.64 4.03
CA VAL A 9 0.58 -12.59 5.07
C VAL A 9 1.22 -12.27 6.43
N GLY A 10 2.54 -12.03 6.47
CA GLY A 10 3.23 -11.62 7.71
C GLY A 10 2.68 -10.32 8.28
N PHE A 11 2.36 -9.36 7.43
CA PHE A 11 1.73 -8.09 7.83
C PHE A 11 0.35 -8.32 8.47
N ILE A 12 -0.51 -9.14 7.84
CA ILE A 12 -1.84 -9.50 8.38
C ILE A 12 -1.69 -10.18 9.75
N CYS A 13 -0.79 -11.17 9.86
CA CYS A 13 -0.54 -11.85 11.13
C CYS A 13 -0.09 -10.89 12.23
N SER A 14 0.76 -9.91 11.90
CA SER A 14 1.21 -8.90 12.86
C SER A 14 0.08 -7.97 13.30
N MET A 15 -0.79 -7.55 12.36
CA MET A 15 -1.97 -6.74 12.70
C MET A 15 -2.91 -7.49 13.64
N TRP A 16 -3.17 -8.76 13.39
CA TRP A 16 -4.03 -9.58 14.24
C TRP A 16 -3.40 -9.87 15.60
N ALA A 17 -2.09 -10.09 15.66
CA ALA A 17 -1.38 -10.27 16.93
C ALA A 17 -1.47 -9.03 17.82
N VAL A 18 -1.33 -7.83 17.26
CA VAL A 18 -1.48 -6.56 17.99
C VAL A 18 -2.92 -6.34 18.44
N ASP A 19 -3.88 -6.63 17.57
CA ASP A 19 -5.31 -6.46 17.85
C ASP A 19 -5.79 -7.41 18.96
N LEU A 20 -5.62 -8.72 18.76
CA LEU A 20 -6.04 -9.74 19.72
C LEU A 20 -5.24 -9.70 21.04
N GLY A 21 -4.01 -9.18 21.01
CA GLY A 21 -3.18 -8.93 22.18
C GLY A 21 -3.59 -7.70 23.00
N GLY A 22 -4.61 -6.94 22.55
CA GLY A 22 -5.05 -5.71 23.23
C GLY A 22 -3.99 -4.60 23.25
N MET A 23 -3.05 -4.61 22.28
CA MET A 23 -1.92 -3.67 22.23
C MET A 23 -2.19 -2.45 21.32
N GLN A 24 -3.41 -2.29 20.80
CA GLN A 24 -3.75 -1.28 19.78
C GLN A 24 -3.54 0.16 20.26
N GLU A 25 -3.83 0.44 21.54
CA GLU A 25 -3.79 1.79 22.13
C GLU A 25 -2.66 2.01 23.14
N ASN A 26 -1.74 1.05 23.26
CA ASN A 26 -0.66 1.13 24.24
C ASN A 26 0.72 0.94 23.58
N ALA A 27 1.78 1.23 24.36
CA ALA A 27 3.16 1.11 23.91
C ALA A 27 3.58 -0.35 23.58
N GLY A 28 2.77 -1.35 23.93
CA GLY A 28 3.05 -2.78 23.67
C GLY A 28 3.22 -3.07 22.17
N GLN A 29 2.48 -2.39 21.29
CA GLN A 29 2.64 -2.52 19.84
C GLN A 29 4.06 -2.18 19.35
N PHE A 30 4.69 -1.16 19.95
CA PHE A 30 6.06 -0.79 19.59
C PHE A 30 7.09 -1.79 20.15
N ALA A 31 6.88 -2.29 21.35
CA ALA A 31 7.73 -3.34 21.92
C ALA A 31 7.65 -4.63 21.08
N PHE A 32 6.45 -5.05 20.67
CA PHE A 32 6.24 -6.19 19.79
C PHE A 32 6.95 -6.00 18.43
N SER A 33 6.79 -4.85 17.81
CA SER A 33 7.49 -4.50 16.56
C SER A 33 9.02 -4.49 16.73
N GLY A 34 9.52 -3.97 17.87
CA GLY A 34 10.94 -3.95 18.21
C GLY A 34 11.53 -5.35 18.31
N VAL A 35 10.83 -6.28 19.00
CA VAL A 35 11.26 -7.69 19.10
C VAL A 35 11.31 -8.34 17.71
N LEU A 36 10.28 -8.18 16.89
CA LEU A 36 10.28 -8.72 15.52
C LEU A 36 11.43 -8.15 14.68
N SER A 37 11.73 -6.86 14.82
CA SER A 37 12.83 -6.21 14.13
C SER A 37 14.20 -6.76 14.56
N LEU A 38 14.40 -7.05 15.84
CA LEU A 38 15.62 -7.68 16.35
C LEU A 38 15.79 -9.11 15.83
N LEU A 39 14.70 -9.89 15.79
CA LEU A 39 14.72 -11.22 15.20
C LEU A 39 15.07 -11.18 13.72
N LEU A 40 14.50 -10.23 12.97
CA LEU A 40 14.83 -10.03 11.57
C LEU A 40 16.29 -9.61 11.36
N ALA A 41 16.83 -8.73 12.23
CA ALA A 41 18.22 -8.31 12.18
C ALA A 41 19.17 -9.51 12.44
N ALA A 42 18.86 -10.34 13.44
CA ALA A 42 19.61 -11.56 13.72
C ALA A 42 19.55 -12.54 12.54
N TYR A 43 18.38 -12.71 11.92
CA TYR A 43 18.22 -13.54 10.74
C TYR A 43 19.01 -12.98 9.52
N ALA A 44 19.04 -11.67 9.36
CA ALA A 44 19.76 -11.04 8.25
C ALA A 44 21.27 -11.34 8.28
N LEU A 45 21.85 -11.59 9.46
CA LEU A 45 23.26 -12.01 9.60
C LEU A 45 23.53 -13.41 9.04
N THR A 46 22.49 -14.24 8.88
CA THR A 46 22.62 -15.60 8.32
C THR A 46 22.46 -15.65 6.81
N LEU A 47 22.07 -14.52 6.18
CA LEU A 47 21.89 -14.47 4.73
C LEU A 47 23.24 -14.57 3.99
N PRO A 48 23.29 -15.28 2.86
CA PRO A 48 24.49 -15.35 2.04
C PRO A 48 24.89 -13.97 1.53
N ALA A 49 26.19 -13.70 1.49
CA ALA A 49 26.71 -12.46 0.95
C ALA A 49 26.33 -12.33 -0.54
N CYS A 50 25.57 -11.29 -0.87
CA CYS A 50 25.30 -10.98 -2.27
C CYS A 50 26.53 -10.31 -2.89
N PRO A 51 27.05 -10.80 -4.04
CA PRO A 51 28.14 -10.15 -4.73
C PRO A 51 27.72 -8.74 -5.13
N VAL A 52 28.38 -7.75 -4.58
CA VAL A 52 28.21 -6.36 -5.01
C VAL A 52 28.87 -6.22 -6.36
N SER A 53 28.09 -5.97 -7.41
CA SER A 53 28.66 -5.60 -8.71
C SER A 53 29.31 -4.22 -8.55
N HIS A 54 30.64 -4.22 -8.42
CA HIS A 54 31.43 -3.01 -8.56
C HIS A 54 31.50 -2.63 -10.05
N ALA A 55 30.39 -2.22 -10.63
CA ALA A 55 30.41 -1.51 -11.89
C ALA A 55 31.12 -0.18 -11.62
N ALA A 56 32.45 -0.21 -11.83
CA ALA A 56 33.37 0.90 -11.57
C ALA A 56 33.28 1.98 -12.66
N GLU A 57 32.07 2.36 -13.05
CA GLU A 57 31.86 3.64 -13.71
C GLU A 57 31.64 4.69 -12.62
N ARG A 58 32.53 5.69 -12.58
CA ARG A 58 32.35 6.88 -11.75
C ARG A 58 31.06 7.55 -12.21
N LYS A 59 29.92 7.12 -11.65
CA LYS A 59 28.65 7.78 -11.89
C LYS A 59 28.78 9.23 -11.43
N SER A 60 28.43 10.17 -12.30
CA SER A 60 28.33 11.58 -11.92
C SER A 60 27.42 11.68 -10.68
N VAL A 61 27.65 12.68 -9.81
CA VAL A 61 26.79 12.93 -8.65
C VAL A 61 25.30 13.05 -9.06
N VAL A 62 25.05 13.61 -10.23
CA VAL A 62 23.72 13.72 -10.85
C VAL A 62 23.11 12.34 -11.14
N GLU A 63 23.93 11.38 -11.59
CA GLU A 63 23.49 9.99 -11.84
C GLU A 63 23.32 9.20 -10.56
N ALA A 64 24.24 9.39 -9.61
CA ALA A 64 24.18 8.73 -8.31
C ALA A 64 22.94 9.14 -7.49
N LEU A 65 22.51 10.39 -7.64
CA LEU A 65 21.29 10.94 -6.99
C LEU A 65 20.01 10.72 -7.82
N GLY A 66 20.11 10.07 -8.99
CA GLY A 66 18.94 9.84 -9.84
C GLY A 66 18.31 11.11 -10.41
N LEU A 67 19.03 12.25 -10.41
CA LEU A 67 18.47 13.54 -10.85
C LEU A 67 18.13 13.56 -12.34
N ARG A 68 18.65 12.62 -13.13
CA ARG A 68 18.23 12.43 -14.53
C ARG A 68 16.72 12.12 -14.65
N ALA A 69 16.09 11.51 -13.65
CA ALA A 69 14.66 11.25 -13.67
C ALA A 69 13.84 12.55 -13.78
N PHE A 70 14.35 13.68 -13.27
CA PHE A 70 13.67 14.98 -13.42
C PHE A 70 13.59 15.46 -14.86
N THR A 71 14.43 14.96 -15.76
CA THR A 71 14.34 15.29 -17.20
C THR A 71 13.04 14.76 -17.83
N LEU A 72 12.45 13.71 -17.23
CA LEU A 72 11.17 13.14 -17.68
C LEU A 72 10.01 14.12 -17.49
N PHE A 73 10.10 15.08 -16.56
CA PHE A 73 9.09 16.14 -16.42
C PHE A 73 8.97 17.07 -17.63
N ARG A 74 9.95 17.08 -18.53
CA ARG A 74 9.86 17.84 -19.78
C ARG A 74 8.84 17.23 -20.75
N GLN A 75 8.52 15.95 -20.61
CA GLN A 75 7.49 15.28 -21.41
C GLN A 75 6.14 15.43 -20.73
N LYS A 76 5.16 16.07 -21.37
CA LYS A 76 3.82 16.34 -20.80
C LYS A 76 3.14 15.09 -20.21
N ARG A 77 3.28 13.94 -20.89
CA ARG A 77 2.68 12.67 -20.43
C ARG A 77 3.29 12.20 -19.11
N MET A 78 4.62 12.25 -19.01
CA MET A 78 5.34 11.86 -17.79
C MET A 78 5.08 12.85 -16.65
N ALA A 79 5.08 14.16 -16.93
CA ALA A 79 4.77 15.17 -15.93
C ALA A 79 3.36 14.97 -15.33
N LEU A 80 2.35 14.74 -16.18
CA LEU A 80 0.99 14.42 -15.72
C LEU A 80 0.96 13.14 -14.91
N PHE A 81 1.63 12.08 -15.35
CA PHE A 81 1.72 10.82 -14.60
C PHE A 81 2.32 11.03 -13.21
N PHE A 82 3.41 11.78 -13.07
CA PHE A 82 4.02 12.09 -11.78
C PHE A 82 3.10 12.90 -10.87
N ILE A 83 2.38 13.91 -11.40
CA ILE A 83 1.42 14.69 -10.62
C ILE A 83 0.31 13.79 -10.09
N PHE A 84 -0.28 12.92 -10.92
CA PHE A 84 -1.30 11.98 -10.48
C PHE A 84 -0.75 10.95 -9.47
N SER A 85 0.47 10.47 -9.68
CA SER A 85 1.14 9.57 -8.73
C SER A 85 1.35 10.23 -7.37
N MET A 86 1.71 11.52 -7.34
CA MET A 86 1.79 12.29 -6.10
C MET A 86 0.44 12.40 -5.40
N CYS A 87 -0.61 12.75 -6.14
CA CYS A 87 -1.98 12.83 -5.59
C CYS A 87 -2.42 11.48 -5.00
N LEU A 88 -2.15 10.37 -5.69
CA LEU A 88 -2.47 9.04 -5.20
C LEU A 88 -1.60 8.64 -3.99
N GLY A 89 -0.35 9.07 -3.94
CA GLY A 89 0.52 8.93 -2.77
C GLY A 89 -0.06 9.63 -1.53
N ILE A 90 -0.63 10.83 -1.71
CA ILE A 90 -1.35 11.56 -0.65
C ILE A 90 -2.58 10.75 -0.21
N CYS A 91 -3.40 10.27 -1.14
CA CYS A 91 -4.55 9.42 -0.83
C CYS A 91 -4.15 8.15 -0.05
N LEU A 92 -3.07 7.49 -0.47
CA LEU A 92 -2.52 6.32 0.21
C LEU A 92 -2.11 6.65 1.64
N GLN A 93 -1.40 7.76 1.83
CA GLN A 93 -0.92 8.16 3.16
C GLN A 93 -2.06 8.55 4.09
N ILE A 94 -3.08 9.25 3.59
CA ILE A 94 -4.30 9.56 4.36
C ILE A 94 -4.96 8.26 4.82
N THR A 95 -5.15 7.30 3.93
CA THR A 95 -5.73 6.00 4.28
C THR A 95 -4.91 5.25 5.32
N ASN A 96 -3.59 5.15 5.12
CA ASN A 96 -2.73 4.38 6.03
C ASN A 96 -2.58 5.04 7.40
N GLY A 97 -2.56 6.38 7.45
CA GLY A 97 -2.40 7.12 8.70
C GLY A 97 -3.69 7.35 9.49
N PHE A 98 -4.83 7.45 8.80
CA PHE A 98 -6.07 7.91 9.43
C PHE A 98 -7.22 6.91 9.41
N ALA A 99 -7.14 5.80 8.68
CA ALA A 99 -8.25 4.83 8.64
C ALA A 99 -8.51 4.21 10.02
N SER A 100 -7.48 3.77 10.75
CA SER A 100 -7.62 3.20 12.09
C SER A 100 -8.09 4.26 13.11
N PRO A 101 -7.43 5.42 13.25
CA PRO A 101 -7.91 6.49 14.12
C PRO A 101 -9.35 6.94 13.82
N PHE A 102 -9.74 6.98 12.55
CA PHE A 102 -11.10 7.34 12.16
C PHE A 102 -12.13 6.31 12.67
N ILE A 103 -11.86 5.01 12.52
CA ILE A 103 -12.75 3.98 13.04
C ILE A 103 -12.79 4.03 14.56
N PHE A 104 -11.66 4.18 15.24
CA PHE A 104 -11.60 4.32 16.71
C PHE A 104 -12.33 5.55 17.24
N SER A 105 -12.39 6.64 16.46
CA SER A 105 -13.10 7.86 16.89
C SER A 105 -14.60 7.65 17.17
N PHE A 106 -15.19 6.62 16.56
CA PHE A 106 -16.58 6.22 16.85
C PHE A 106 -16.76 5.61 18.26
N GLY A 107 -15.69 5.18 18.91
CA GLY A 107 -15.71 4.70 20.30
C GLY A 107 -16.16 5.75 21.31
N GLY A 108 -16.06 7.04 20.97
CA GLY A 108 -16.65 8.13 21.77
C GLY A 108 -18.18 8.23 21.70
N ILE A 109 -18.83 7.48 20.83
CA ILE A 109 -20.29 7.46 20.66
C ILE A 109 -20.82 6.19 21.34
N PRO A 110 -21.68 6.30 22.39
CA PRO A 110 -22.16 5.14 23.15
C PRO A 110 -22.81 4.05 22.29
N GLU A 111 -23.45 4.44 21.18
CA GLU A 111 -24.11 3.51 20.24
C GLU A 111 -23.11 2.59 19.52
N TYR A 112 -21.87 3.05 19.31
CA TYR A 112 -20.87 2.36 18.50
C TYR A 112 -19.70 1.79 19.30
N ALA A 113 -19.55 2.18 20.56
CA ALA A 113 -18.40 1.82 21.40
C ALA A 113 -18.17 0.30 21.50
N ASP A 114 -19.23 -0.49 21.60
CA ASP A 114 -19.18 -1.95 21.75
C ASP A 114 -19.28 -2.69 20.40
N THR A 115 -19.21 -1.99 19.28
CA THR A 115 -19.26 -2.64 17.96
C THR A 115 -17.93 -3.33 17.62
N PHE A 116 -18.00 -4.45 16.91
CA PHE A 116 -16.83 -5.18 16.45
C PHE A 116 -15.86 -4.28 15.65
N GLY A 117 -16.40 -3.39 14.82
CA GLY A 117 -15.58 -2.49 14.00
C GLY A 117 -14.71 -1.55 14.82
N VAL A 118 -15.21 -1.06 15.96
CA VAL A 118 -14.44 -0.19 16.86
C VAL A 118 -13.47 -1.00 17.69
N GLN A 119 -13.92 -2.10 18.30
CA GLN A 119 -13.06 -2.92 19.17
C GLN A 119 -11.92 -3.60 18.41
N HIS A 120 -12.14 -3.96 17.13
CA HIS A 120 -11.20 -4.69 16.28
C HIS A 120 -10.93 -3.98 14.95
N ALA A 121 -10.64 -2.67 15.01
CA ALA A 121 -10.40 -1.86 13.83
C ALA A 121 -9.25 -2.38 12.97
N ASN A 122 -8.20 -2.91 13.57
CA ASN A 122 -7.07 -3.48 12.82
C ASN A 122 -7.43 -4.78 12.09
N ILE A 123 -8.30 -5.61 12.66
CA ILE A 123 -8.83 -6.78 11.97
C ILE A 123 -9.67 -6.33 10.77
N LEU A 124 -10.54 -5.32 10.94
CA LEU A 124 -11.33 -4.78 9.86
C LEU A 124 -10.44 -4.23 8.74
N ILE A 125 -9.41 -3.47 9.09
CA ILE A 125 -8.46 -2.90 8.11
C ILE A 125 -7.64 -3.99 7.41
N SER A 126 -7.36 -5.12 8.07
CA SER A 126 -6.62 -6.23 7.46
C SER A 126 -7.30 -6.83 6.23
N ILE A 127 -8.62 -6.62 6.07
CA ILE A 127 -9.36 -6.98 4.84
C ILE A 127 -8.75 -6.28 3.62
N SER A 128 -8.22 -5.06 3.78
CA SER A 128 -7.52 -4.36 2.70
C SER A 128 -6.30 -5.14 2.20
N GLN A 129 -5.54 -5.75 3.11
CA GLN A 129 -4.35 -6.54 2.79
C GLN A 129 -4.72 -7.87 2.12
N ILE A 130 -5.82 -8.47 2.56
CA ILE A 130 -6.37 -9.67 1.91
C ILE A 130 -6.78 -9.31 0.47
N SER A 131 -7.51 -8.21 0.28
CA SER A 131 -7.88 -7.71 -1.04
C SER A 131 -6.66 -7.44 -1.93
N GLU A 132 -5.61 -6.80 -1.40
CA GLU A 132 -4.35 -6.57 -2.10
C GLU A 132 -3.76 -7.88 -2.63
N THR A 133 -3.71 -8.92 -1.79
CA THR A 133 -3.19 -10.24 -2.18
C THR A 133 -3.93 -10.82 -3.38
N PHE A 134 -5.26 -10.75 -3.39
CA PHE A 134 -6.07 -11.23 -4.52
C PHE A 134 -5.91 -10.35 -5.76
N CYS A 135 -5.88 -9.03 -5.58
CA CYS A 135 -5.76 -8.09 -6.69
C CYS A 135 -4.44 -8.23 -7.43
N ILE A 136 -3.32 -8.45 -6.74
CA ILE A 136 -2.01 -8.73 -7.36
C ILE A 136 -2.09 -9.92 -8.33
N LEU A 137 -2.82 -10.97 -7.96
CA LEU A 137 -2.97 -12.16 -8.81
C LEU A 137 -3.85 -11.89 -10.04
N LEU A 138 -4.79 -10.93 -9.95
CA LEU A 138 -5.69 -10.57 -11.03
C LEU A 138 -5.09 -9.57 -12.03
N ILE A 139 -4.04 -8.85 -11.66
CA ILE A 139 -3.42 -7.81 -12.50
C ILE A 139 -3.06 -8.30 -13.91
N PRO A 140 -2.40 -9.48 -14.10
CA PRO A 140 -2.04 -9.93 -15.45
C PRO A 140 -3.26 -10.09 -16.36
N PHE A 141 -4.37 -10.60 -15.82
CA PHE A 141 -5.62 -10.72 -16.55
C PHE A 141 -6.18 -9.35 -16.98
N PHE A 142 -6.25 -8.40 -16.05
CA PHE A 142 -6.78 -7.06 -16.34
C PHE A 142 -5.89 -6.29 -17.31
N LEU A 143 -4.57 -6.37 -17.17
CA LEU A 143 -3.63 -5.75 -18.09
C LEU A 143 -3.72 -6.33 -19.50
N GLY A 144 -3.85 -7.65 -19.62
CA GLY A 144 -4.02 -8.33 -20.91
C GLY A 144 -5.33 -7.96 -21.60
N ARG A 145 -6.41 -7.79 -20.82
CA ARG A 145 -7.75 -7.52 -21.36
C ARG A 145 -8.01 -6.04 -21.65
N PHE A 146 -7.60 -5.14 -20.76
CA PHE A 146 -7.96 -3.72 -20.82
C PHE A 146 -6.79 -2.79 -21.16
N GLY A 147 -5.57 -3.27 -21.01
CA GLY A 147 -4.35 -2.47 -21.22
C GLY A 147 -4.08 -1.47 -20.08
N ILE A 148 -2.85 -0.96 -20.04
CA ILE A 148 -2.31 -0.12 -18.95
C ILE A 148 -3.21 1.08 -18.62
N LYS A 149 -3.61 1.86 -19.65
CA LYS A 149 -4.38 3.10 -19.46
C LYS A 149 -5.72 2.85 -18.74
N ARG A 150 -6.47 1.84 -19.17
CA ARG A 150 -7.79 1.56 -18.57
C ARG A 150 -7.66 1.00 -17.16
N VAL A 151 -6.64 0.17 -16.92
CA VAL A 151 -6.37 -0.37 -15.58
C VAL A 151 -6.00 0.75 -14.60
N MET A 152 -5.19 1.73 -15.01
CA MET A 152 -4.90 2.92 -14.20
C MET A 152 -6.16 3.75 -13.91
N LEU A 153 -7.05 3.94 -14.90
CA LEU A 153 -8.32 4.67 -14.69
C LEU A 153 -9.25 3.94 -13.71
N ILE A 154 -9.33 2.61 -13.80
CA ILE A 154 -10.08 1.78 -12.85
C ILE A 154 -9.53 1.97 -11.44
N ALA A 155 -8.21 1.97 -11.28
CA ALA A 155 -7.57 2.20 -9.98
C ALA A 155 -7.88 3.59 -9.41
N MET A 156 -7.85 4.64 -10.24
CA MET A 156 -8.20 6.00 -9.81
C MET A 156 -9.67 6.09 -9.37
N LEU A 157 -10.59 5.46 -10.12
CA LEU A 157 -12.00 5.39 -9.75
C LEU A 157 -12.21 4.60 -8.45
N ALA A 158 -11.45 3.53 -8.27
CA ALA A 158 -11.47 2.75 -7.03
C ALA A 158 -11.10 3.59 -5.80
N TRP A 159 -10.15 4.52 -5.91
CA TRP A 159 -9.84 5.48 -4.83
C TRP A 159 -11.05 6.37 -4.49
N VAL A 160 -11.79 6.84 -5.48
CA VAL A 160 -13.01 7.64 -5.24
C VAL A 160 -14.04 6.82 -4.46
N PHE A 161 -14.30 5.58 -4.86
CA PHE A 161 -15.20 4.69 -4.13
C PHE A 161 -14.71 4.36 -2.73
N ARG A 162 -13.41 4.13 -2.55
CA ARG A 162 -12.83 3.86 -1.24
C ARG A 162 -13.15 4.97 -0.24
N PHE A 163 -12.86 6.22 -0.60
CA PHE A 163 -13.15 7.37 0.28
C PHE A 163 -14.64 7.63 0.41
N GLY A 164 -15.42 7.45 -0.66
CA GLY A 164 -16.86 7.57 -0.59
C GLY A 164 -17.50 6.58 0.40
N PHE A 165 -17.06 5.32 0.39
CA PHE A 165 -17.53 4.31 1.33
C PHE A 165 -17.09 4.60 2.77
N PHE A 166 -15.88 5.13 2.98
CA PHE A 166 -15.45 5.59 4.30
C PHE A 166 -16.28 6.77 4.80
N ALA A 167 -16.59 7.73 3.94
CA ALA A 167 -17.35 8.92 4.31
C ALA A 167 -18.82 8.62 4.68
N LEU A 168 -19.39 7.58 4.06
CA LEU A 168 -20.80 7.19 4.27
C LEU A 168 -20.96 6.03 5.27
N GLY A 169 -19.87 5.34 5.60
CA GLY A 169 -19.86 4.19 6.51
C GLY A 169 -19.94 4.60 7.98
N ASN A 170 -20.40 3.66 8.79
CA ASN A 170 -20.31 3.72 10.25
C ASN A 170 -20.07 2.31 10.80
N PRO A 171 -19.57 2.15 12.03
CA PRO A 171 -19.27 0.82 12.59
C PRO A 171 -20.49 0.01 13.01
N GLY A 172 -21.69 0.58 12.97
CA GLY A 172 -22.97 -0.10 13.24
C GLY A 172 -23.58 -0.72 11.98
N SER A 173 -24.78 -0.27 11.62
CA SER A 173 -25.50 -0.78 10.42
C SER A 173 -24.79 -0.52 9.09
N GLY A 174 -23.90 0.47 9.04
CA GLY A 174 -23.09 0.83 7.86
C GLY A 174 -21.72 0.19 7.78
N VAL A 175 -21.36 -0.77 8.63
CA VAL A 175 -20.04 -1.45 8.65
C VAL A 175 -19.68 -2.12 7.31
N TRP A 176 -20.69 -2.54 6.57
CA TRP A 176 -20.51 -3.12 5.23
C TRP A 176 -19.89 -2.14 4.22
N LEU A 177 -20.09 -0.83 4.40
CA LEU A 177 -19.43 0.20 3.59
C LEU A 177 -17.92 0.25 3.91
N PHE A 178 -17.54 0.12 5.17
CA PHE A 178 -16.13 -0.03 5.53
C PHE A 178 -15.52 -1.28 4.90
N VAL A 179 -16.22 -2.43 4.97
CA VAL A 179 -15.76 -3.66 4.31
C VAL A 179 -15.61 -3.47 2.81
N LEU A 180 -16.58 -2.85 2.13
CA LEU A 180 -16.46 -2.53 0.70
C LEU A 180 -15.27 -1.61 0.40
N SER A 181 -15.07 -0.59 1.24
CA SER A 181 -13.90 0.28 1.13
C SER A 181 -12.59 -0.50 1.23
N MET A 182 -12.51 -1.45 2.18
CA MET A 182 -11.32 -2.31 2.32
C MET A 182 -11.13 -3.23 1.10
N LEU A 183 -12.19 -3.81 0.57
CA LEU A 183 -12.12 -4.66 -0.62
C LEU A 183 -11.68 -3.91 -1.88
N VAL A 184 -12.13 -2.68 -2.04
CA VAL A 184 -11.75 -1.83 -3.19
C VAL A 184 -10.29 -1.37 -3.12
N TYR A 185 -9.68 -1.40 -1.93
CA TYR A 185 -8.30 -0.96 -1.73
C TYR A 185 -7.27 -1.69 -2.60
N GLY A 186 -7.37 -3.01 -2.72
CA GLY A 186 -6.45 -3.78 -3.57
C GLY A 186 -6.49 -3.33 -5.03
N VAL A 187 -7.69 -3.07 -5.56
CA VAL A 187 -7.83 -2.51 -6.91
C VAL A 187 -7.23 -1.11 -6.99
N ALA A 188 -7.53 -0.26 -6.01
CA ALA A 188 -7.07 1.12 -5.99
C ALA A 188 -5.54 1.23 -5.95
N PHE A 189 -4.89 0.43 -5.11
CA PHE A 189 -3.46 0.48 -4.87
C PHE A 189 -2.66 -0.31 -5.91
N ASP A 190 -2.92 -1.62 -6.04
CA ASP A 190 -2.08 -2.50 -6.86
C ASP A 190 -2.23 -2.24 -8.35
N PHE A 191 -3.44 -2.00 -8.82
CA PHE A 191 -3.66 -1.74 -10.25
C PHE A 191 -2.95 -0.48 -10.70
N PHE A 192 -2.93 0.57 -9.88
CA PHE A 192 -2.16 1.77 -10.21
C PHE A 192 -0.66 1.52 -10.11
N ASN A 193 -0.20 0.89 -9.04
CA ASN A 193 1.23 0.72 -8.76
C ASN A 193 1.93 -0.13 -9.84
N VAL A 194 1.32 -1.27 -10.21
CA VAL A 194 1.88 -2.16 -11.24
C VAL A 194 1.72 -1.56 -12.64
N SER A 195 0.54 -0.99 -12.96
CA SER A 195 0.35 -0.36 -14.28
C SER A 195 1.22 0.89 -14.44
N GLY A 196 1.43 1.64 -13.38
CA GLY A 196 2.28 2.83 -13.37
C GLY A 196 3.76 2.48 -13.62
N SER A 197 4.28 1.44 -12.95
CA SER A 197 5.64 0.98 -13.22
C SER A 197 5.81 0.50 -14.67
N LEU A 198 4.85 -0.25 -15.19
CA LEU A 198 4.87 -0.67 -16.60
C LEU A 198 4.73 0.51 -17.58
N PHE A 199 3.99 1.54 -17.21
CA PHE A 199 3.91 2.76 -18.00
C PHE A 199 5.25 3.48 -18.06
N VAL A 200 5.90 3.68 -16.91
CA VAL A 200 7.24 4.27 -16.84
C VAL A 200 8.24 3.44 -17.65
N ASP A 201 8.20 2.13 -17.51
CA ASP A 201 9.06 1.22 -18.27
C ASP A 201 8.91 1.34 -19.79
N LYS A 202 7.73 1.64 -20.27
CA LYS A 202 7.49 1.84 -21.72
C LYS A 202 7.93 3.19 -22.24
N GLU A 203 7.86 4.23 -21.41
CA GLU A 203 8.14 5.62 -21.82
C GLU A 203 9.58 6.04 -21.53
N THR A 204 10.38 5.21 -20.83
CA THR A 204 11.75 5.54 -20.43
C THR A 204 12.78 4.62 -21.05
N ASP A 205 13.93 5.19 -21.44
CA ASP A 205 15.09 4.43 -21.89
C ASP A 205 15.75 3.65 -20.74
N ILE A 206 16.44 2.55 -21.08
CA ILE A 206 17.11 1.67 -20.13
C ILE A 206 18.11 2.43 -19.23
N SER A 207 18.71 3.50 -19.76
CA SER A 207 19.71 4.32 -19.03
C SER A 207 19.13 5.15 -17.87
N ILE A 208 17.81 5.31 -17.81
CA ILE A 208 17.11 6.11 -16.77
C ILE A 208 16.45 5.20 -15.73
N ARG A 209 16.35 3.89 -16.02
CA ARG A 209 15.68 2.89 -15.13
C ARG A 209 16.56 2.36 -13.99
N SER A 210 17.86 2.63 -14.04
CA SER A 210 18.85 2.09 -13.08
C SER A 210 19.03 2.97 -11.85
#